data_95ee746115033b54a26ec94b856cd95c
#
_entry.id   95ee746115033b54a26ec94b856cd95c
#
_cell.length_a   1.000
_cell.length_b   1.000
_cell.length_c   1.000
_cell.angle_alpha   90.00
_cell.angle_beta   90.00
_cell.angle_gamma   90.00
#
_symmetry.space_group_name_H-M   'P 1'
#
loop_
_entity.id
_entity.type
_entity.pdbx_description
1 polymer ?
#
loop_
_entity_poly.entity_id
_entity_poly.type
_entity_poly.pdbx_seq_one_letter_code
_entity_poly.pdbx_strand_id
1 'polypeptide(L)'
;SLVVTETCLPVKIFVGQVLNLIEKGVENIFVPSIQSIAPKIYNCSKIRGLPDLIRNVVKKPFNMIEPTLDKSQKGQGLYQFLLECVQPFGIVDMERIKKASKTGWRVYNNFQVMLKSGMPYEKALKNAISGKLLIEKDETEYPVSIALVSHAYNIYDERASMKVIDKLNKMGVKVYTAYQLTEEQLEEGVTSLGQEVYWANEAEMTGCAGYYLKDNKIDGMITITAFGCGPDSLMLERVTRKSKQFNKPLLNLTIDEHTGE
;
A
#
# COMPACT_ATOMS: atom_id res chain seq x y z
N SER A 1 21.43 -7.90 -10.03
CA SER A 1 20.17 -7.14 -10.12
C SER A 1 19.74 -7.04 -11.57
N LEU A 2 18.46 -7.28 -11.90
CA LEU A 2 17.91 -7.13 -13.25
C LEU A 2 17.45 -5.69 -13.54
N VAL A 3 17.30 -4.88 -12.51
CA VAL A 3 16.92 -3.47 -12.60
C VAL A 3 18.08 -2.59 -12.15
N VAL A 4 18.04 -1.32 -12.58
CA VAL A 4 19.07 -0.35 -12.20
C VAL A 4 19.10 -0.15 -10.69
N THR A 5 20.30 0.11 -10.16
CA THR A 5 20.58 0.19 -8.71
C THR A 5 19.69 1.21 -8.00
N GLU A 6 19.40 2.34 -8.64
CA GLU A 6 18.59 3.45 -8.11
C GLU A 6 17.08 3.16 -8.12
N THR A 7 16.66 1.98 -8.60
CA THR A 7 15.25 1.58 -8.50
C THR A 7 14.87 1.34 -7.06
N CYS A 8 13.75 1.91 -6.62
CA CYS A 8 13.30 1.75 -5.23
C CYS A 8 13.00 0.28 -4.89
N LEU A 9 13.22 -0.08 -3.62
CA LEU A 9 13.07 -1.45 -3.12
C LEU A 9 11.75 -2.14 -3.50
N PRO A 10 10.57 -1.52 -3.41
CA PRO A 10 9.31 -2.18 -3.77
C PRO A 10 9.28 -2.68 -5.21
N VAL A 11 9.84 -1.93 -6.15
CA VAL A 11 9.92 -2.34 -7.56
C VAL A 11 10.90 -3.50 -7.73
N LYS A 12 12.04 -3.50 -7.02
CA LYS A 12 12.99 -4.62 -7.01
C LYS A 12 12.31 -5.89 -6.48
N ILE A 13 11.57 -5.79 -5.37
CA ILE A 13 10.81 -6.90 -4.79
C ILE A 13 9.78 -7.42 -5.79
N PHE A 14 9.02 -6.54 -6.45
CA PHE A 14 8.02 -6.92 -7.44
C PHE A 14 8.64 -7.73 -8.60
N VAL A 15 9.76 -7.28 -9.14
CA VAL A 15 10.50 -8.03 -10.18
C VAL A 15 10.94 -9.40 -9.65
N GLY A 16 11.46 -9.46 -8.43
CA GLY A 16 11.83 -10.72 -7.78
C GLY A 16 10.64 -11.68 -7.58
N GLN A 17 9.46 -11.15 -7.23
CA GLN A 17 8.25 -11.95 -7.10
C GLN A 17 7.80 -12.52 -8.45
N VAL A 18 7.84 -11.73 -9.52
CA VAL A 18 7.54 -12.23 -10.89
C VAL A 18 8.47 -13.36 -11.27
N LEU A 19 9.78 -13.21 -11.06
CA LEU A 19 10.77 -14.26 -11.34
C LEU A 19 10.51 -15.53 -10.52
N ASN A 20 10.20 -15.39 -9.24
CA ASN A 20 9.88 -16.53 -8.36
C ASN A 20 8.61 -17.26 -8.81
N LEU A 21 7.60 -16.55 -9.29
CA LEU A 21 6.40 -17.17 -9.86
C LEU A 21 6.73 -17.97 -11.12
N ILE A 22 7.54 -17.42 -12.03
CA ILE A 22 7.99 -18.11 -13.24
C ILE A 22 8.80 -19.37 -12.87
N GLU A 23 9.71 -19.30 -11.89
CA GLU A 23 10.47 -20.44 -11.42
C GLU A 23 9.61 -21.54 -10.79
N LYS A 24 8.46 -21.18 -10.24
CA LYS A 24 7.46 -22.13 -9.75
C LYS A 24 6.53 -22.67 -10.83
N GLY A 25 6.76 -22.34 -12.10
CA GLY A 25 5.97 -22.81 -13.23
C GLY A 25 4.64 -22.10 -13.42
N VAL A 26 4.46 -20.89 -12.84
CA VAL A 26 3.25 -20.10 -13.08
C VAL A 26 3.32 -19.48 -14.47
N GLU A 27 2.39 -19.86 -15.34
CA GLU A 27 2.36 -19.41 -16.73
C GLU A 27 1.69 -18.04 -16.91
N ASN A 28 0.65 -17.75 -16.12
CA ASN A 28 -0.15 -16.52 -16.22
C ASN A 28 0.10 -15.63 -15.01
N ILE A 29 0.75 -14.47 -15.20
CA ILE A 29 1.12 -13.57 -14.11
C ILE A 29 0.42 -12.23 -14.29
N PHE A 30 -0.28 -11.78 -13.24
CA PHE A 30 -0.99 -10.52 -13.19
C PHE A 30 -0.01 -9.37 -12.86
N VAL A 31 0.13 -8.44 -13.81
CA VAL A 31 1.02 -7.27 -13.70
C VAL A 31 0.22 -6.02 -14.10
N PRO A 32 -0.58 -5.44 -13.20
CA PRO A 32 -1.47 -4.34 -13.55
C PRO A 32 -0.73 -3.03 -13.78
N SER A 33 -1.25 -2.21 -14.70
CA SER A 33 -0.90 -0.80 -14.86
C SER A 33 -1.93 0.08 -14.17
N ILE A 34 -1.62 0.54 -12.96
CA ILE A 34 -2.51 1.44 -12.23
C ILE A 34 -2.06 2.87 -12.46
N GLN A 35 -2.68 3.55 -13.42
CA GLN A 35 -2.31 4.91 -13.85
C GLN A 35 -2.89 5.95 -12.90
N SER A 36 -4.20 5.88 -12.63
CA SER A 36 -4.94 6.82 -11.81
C SER A 36 -6.06 6.10 -11.07
N ILE A 37 -6.26 6.44 -9.80
CA ILE A 37 -7.35 5.89 -8.96
C ILE A 37 -8.52 6.86 -8.78
N ALA A 38 -8.31 8.14 -9.06
CA ALA A 38 -9.31 9.21 -9.05
C ALA A 38 -8.87 10.32 -10.01
N PRO A 39 -9.79 11.24 -10.42
CA PRO A 39 -9.41 12.39 -11.24
C PRO A 39 -8.26 13.19 -10.58
N LYS A 40 -7.19 13.45 -11.35
CA LYS A 40 -5.97 14.16 -10.91
C LYS A 40 -5.15 13.47 -9.81
N ILE A 41 -5.47 12.25 -9.42
CA ILE A 41 -4.70 11.46 -8.46
C ILE A 41 -4.06 10.28 -9.20
N TYR A 42 -2.77 10.34 -9.36
CA TYR A 42 -1.98 9.40 -10.15
C TYR A 42 -1.11 8.51 -9.26
N ASN A 43 -0.68 7.37 -9.78
CA ASN A 43 0.42 6.64 -9.18
C ASN A 43 1.77 7.18 -9.67
N CYS A 44 2.84 6.88 -8.95
CA CYS A 44 4.19 7.25 -9.38
C CYS A 44 4.54 6.55 -10.72
N SER A 45 5.43 7.15 -11.50
CA SER A 45 5.81 6.65 -12.81
C SER A 45 6.34 5.22 -12.81
N LYS A 46 7.02 4.80 -11.73
CA LYS A 46 7.55 3.44 -11.59
C LYS A 46 6.44 2.39 -11.45
N ILE A 47 5.38 2.68 -10.67
CA ILE A 47 4.20 1.79 -10.55
C ILE A 47 3.39 1.79 -11.84
N ARG A 48 3.20 2.95 -12.45
CA ARG A 48 2.48 3.07 -13.72
C ARG A 48 3.12 2.27 -14.84
N GLY A 49 4.45 2.25 -14.89
CA GLY A 49 5.26 1.56 -15.91
C GLY A 49 5.68 0.13 -15.54
N LEU A 50 5.09 -0.48 -14.51
CA LEU A 50 5.47 -1.85 -14.10
C LEU A 50 5.37 -2.88 -15.22
N PRO A 51 4.30 -2.97 -16.05
CA PRO A 51 4.25 -3.92 -17.15
C PRO A 51 5.39 -3.75 -18.14
N ASP A 52 5.71 -2.51 -18.52
CA ASP A 52 6.80 -2.22 -19.45
C ASP A 52 8.16 -2.56 -18.84
N LEU A 53 8.36 -2.25 -17.56
CA LEU A 53 9.56 -2.65 -16.84
C LEU A 53 9.73 -4.17 -16.88
N ILE A 54 8.71 -4.93 -16.49
CA ILE A 54 8.74 -6.39 -16.44
C ILE A 54 9.04 -6.97 -17.83
N ARG A 55 8.38 -6.47 -18.88
CA ARG A 55 8.61 -6.90 -20.27
C ARG A 55 10.07 -6.68 -20.71
N ASN A 56 10.69 -5.59 -20.23
CA ASN A 56 12.07 -5.26 -20.58
C ASN A 56 13.12 -6.04 -19.77
N VAL A 57 12.87 -6.34 -18.50
CA VAL A 57 13.88 -6.95 -17.63
C VAL A 57 13.75 -8.47 -17.50
N VAL A 58 12.55 -9.03 -17.61
CA VAL A 58 12.30 -10.47 -17.50
C VAL A 58 12.35 -11.09 -18.90
N LYS A 59 13.37 -11.89 -19.16
CA LYS A 59 13.59 -12.54 -20.48
C LYS A 59 13.06 -13.98 -20.54
N LYS A 60 12.57 -14.53 -19.41
CA LYS A 60 11.91 -15.84 -19.37
C LYS A 60 10.50 -15.73 -19.93
N PRO A 61 9.99 -16.73 -20.70
CA PRO A 61 8.64 -16.70 -21.26
C PRO A 61 7.59 -16.89 -20.17
N PHE A 62 6.54 -16.08 -20.23
CA PHE A 62 5.31 -16.21 -19.46
C PHE A 62 4.20 -15.36 -20.10
N ASN A 63 2.96 -15.61 -19.74
CA ASN A 63 1.82 -14.80 -20.17
C ASN A 63 1.58 -13.68 -19.18
N MET A 64 1.78 -12.45 -19.61
CA MET A 64 1.52 -11.28 -18.78
C MET A 64 0.07 -10.81 -18.96
N ILE A 65 -0.68 -10.79 -17.85
CA ILE A 65 -2.02 -10.20 -17.78
C ILE A 65 -1.84 -8.78 -17.25
N GLU A 66 -1.96 -7.79 -18.12
CA GLU A 66 -1.59 -6.40 -17.87
C GLU A 66 -2.77 -5.41 -18.01
N PRO A 67 -3.81 -5.54 -17.21
CA PRO A 67 -4.95 -4.64 -17.28
C PRO A 67 -4.56 -3.22 -16.85
N THR A 68 -5.20 -2.23 -17.47
CA THR A 68 -4.96 -0.82 -17.16
C THR A 68 -6.14 -0.21 -16.43
N LEU A 69 -5.88 0.39 -15.26
CA LEU A 69 -6.84 1.22 -14.53
C LEU A 69 -6.42 2.69 -14.66
N ASP A 70 -7.24 3.50 -15.32
CA ASP A 70 -7.03 4.94 -15.43
C ASP A 70 -8.35 5.71 -15.28
N LYS A 71 -8.66 6.11 -14.04
CA LYS A 71 -9.86 6.89 -13.76
C LYS A 71 -9.78 8.35 -14.21
N SER A 72 -8.64 8.81 -14.71
CA SER A 72 -8.52 10.12 -15.34
C SER A 72 -9.06 10.12 -16.78
N GLN A 73 -9.22 8.94 -17.40
CA GLN A 73 -9.71 8.77 -18.76
C GLN A 73 -11.10 8.16 -18.79
N LYS A 74 -11.94 8.70 -19.66
CA LYS A 74 -13.30 8.15 -19.88
C LYS A 74 -13.21 6.75 -20.51
N GLY A 75 -13.91 5.79 -19.91
CA GLY A 75 -13.95 4.39 -20.40
C GLY A 75 -12.88 3.47 -19.81
N GLN A 76 -11.85 3.99 -19.13
CA GLN A 76 -10.78 3.20 -18.49
C GLN A 76 -11.05 2.97 -16.98
N GLY A 77 -12.32 2.75 -16.63
CA GLY A 77 -12.72 2.50 -15.26
C GLY A 77 -12.59 1.05 -14.81
N LEU A 78 -13.09 0.78 -13.60
CA LEU A 78 -12.95 -0.53 -12.95
C LEU A 78 -13.48 -1.71 -13.79
N TYR A 79 -14.62 -1.55 -14.46
CA TYR A 79 -15.17 -2.68 -15.25
C TYR A 79 -14.37 -2.99 -16.50
N GLN A 80 -13.78 -1.99 -17.14
CA GLN A 80 -12.86 -2.20 -18.25
C GLN A 80 -11.59 -2.93 -17.76
N PHE A 81 -11.03 -2.46 -16.66
CA PHE A 81 -9.89 -3.11 -15.99
C PHE A 81 -10.19 -4.59 -15.67
N LEU A 82 -11.36 -4.89 -15.09
CA LEU A 82 -11.74 -6.26 -14.76
C LEU A 82 -11.99 -7.13 -16.01
N LEU A 83 -12.52 -6.54 -17.08
CA LEU A 83 -12.63 -7.24 -18.36
C LEU A 83 -11.25 -7.63 -18.90
N GLU A 84 -10.30 -6.70 -18.89
CA GLU A 84 -8.92 -6.96 -19.32
C GLU A 84 -8.24 -8.05 -18.48
N CYS A 85 -8.57 -8.18 -17.18
CA CYS A 85 -8.07 -9.25 -16.33
C CYS A 85 -8.52 -10.66 -16.79
N VAL A 86 -9.74 -10.78 -17.31
CA VAL A 86 -10.37 -12.09 -17.54
C VAL A 86 -10.53 -12.45 -19.03
N GLN A 87 -10.41 -11.46 -19.91
CA GLN A 87 -10.50 -11.65 -21.36
C GLN A 87 -9.48 -12.66 -21.91
N PRO A 88 -8.22 -12.72 -21.43
CA PRO A 88 -7.25 -13.74 -21.85
C PRO A 88 -7.72 -15.18 -21.60
N PHE A 89 -8.68 -15.37 -20.69
CA PHE A 89 -9.30 -16.67 -20.38
C PHE A 89 -10.64 -16.90 -21.10
N GLY A 90 -10.96 -16.07 -22.11
CA GLY A 90 -12.20 -16.19 -22.89
C GLY A 90 -13.46 -15.71 -22.16
N ILE A 91 -13.32 -14.99 -21.04
CA ILE A 91 -14.46 -14.47 -20.26
C ILE A 91 -14.74 -13.04 -20.71
N VAL A 92 -15.89 -12.81 -21.33
CA VAL A 92 -16.35 -11.50 -21.82
C VAL A 92 -17.73 -11.11 -21.31
N ASP A 93 -18.35 -11.95 -20.52
CA ASP A 93 -19.69 -11.73 -19.94
C ASP A 93 -19.63 -10.67 -18.82
N MET A 94 -20.13 -9.47 -19.11
CA MET A 94 -20.13 -8.34 -18.18
C MET A 94 -20.99 -8.58 -16.93
N GLU A 95 -22.07 -9.35 -17.01
CA GLU A 95 -22.90 -9.64 -15.83
C GLU A 95 -22.15 -10.58 -14.87
N ARG A 96 -21.44 -11.55 -15.41
CA ARG A 96 -20.54 -12.42 -14.64
C ARG A 96 -19.41 -11.61 -13.98
N ILE A 97 -18.80 -10.69 -14.72
CA ILE A 97 -17.73 -9.80 -14.22
C ILE A 97 -18.27 -8.91 -13.09
N LYS A 98 -19.43 -8.28 -13.28
CA LYS A 98 -20.08 -7.45 -12.22
C LYS A 98 -20.40 -8.26 -10.96
N LYS A 99 -20.89 -9.48 -11.11
CA LYS A 99 -21.18 -10.36 -9.96
C LYS A 99 -19.89 -10.74 -9.20
N ALA A 100 -18.83 -11.07 -9.91
CA ALA A 100 -17.51 -11.33 -9.32
C ALA A 100 -16.96 -10.10 -8.60
N SER A 101 -17.06 -8.92 -9.22
CA SER A 101 -16.66 -7.64 -8.63
C SER A 101 -17.38 -7.36 -7.31
N LYS A 102 -18.71 -7.55 -7.25
CA LYS A 102 -19.48 -7.40 -5.99
C LYS A 102 -18.98 -8.32 -4.89
N THR A 103 -18.62 -9.56 -5.23
CA THR A 103 -18.04 -10.50 -4.26
C THR A 103 -16.68 -10.03 -3.78
N GLY A 104 -15.80 -9.59 -4.68
CA GLY A 104 -14.49 -9.05 -4.34
C GLY A 104 -14.59 -7.83 -3.42
N TRP A 105 -15.49 -6.88 -3.74
CA TRP A 105 -15.74 -5.72 -2.90
C TRP A 105 -16.25 -6.07 -1.51
N ARG A 106 -17.10 -7.08 -1.37
CA ARG A 106 -17.55 -7.54 -0.06
C ARG A 106 -16.38 -8.07 0.78
N VAL A 107 -15.49 -8.86 0.17
CA VAL A 107 -14.29 -9.37 0.85
C VAL A 107 -13.38 -8.21 1.26
N TYR A 108 -13.14 -7.27 0.37
CA TYR A 108 -12.34 -6.08 0.65
C TYR A 108 -12.93 -5.23 1.77
N ASN A 109 -14.24 -4.97 1.76
CA ASN A 109 -14.91 -4.22 2.81
C ASN A 109 -14.81 -4.92 4.17
N ASN A 110 -14.99 -6.24 4.21
CA ASN A 110 -14.80 -7.02 5.43
C ASN A 110 -13.38 -6.88 5.97
N PHE A 111 -12.39 -6.95 5.09
CA PHE A 111 -11.00 -6.72 5.43
C PHE A 111 -10.77 -5.32 6.03
N GLN A 112 -11.28 -4.27 5.38
CA GLN A 112 -11.18 -2.89 5.88
C GLN A 112 -11.84 -2.71 7.25
N VAL A 113 -13.02 -3.30 7.48
CA VAL A 113 -13.71 -3.23 8.78
C VAL A 113 -12.86 -3.88 9.87
N MET A 114 -12.25 -5.03 9.60
CA MET A 114 -11.38 -5.72 10.54
C MET A 114 -10.11 -4.92 10.85
N LEU A 115 -9.49 -4.29 9.85
CA LEU A 115 -8.32 -3.43 10.06
C LEU A 115 -8.67 -2.21 10.93
N LYS A 116 -9.78 -1.55 10.64
CA LYS A 116 -10.27 -0.39 11.43
C LYS A 116 -10.60 -0.77 12.86
N SER A 117 -10.98 -2.03 13.14
CA SER A 117 -11.15 -2.53 14.50
C SER A 117 -9.84 -2.80 15.26
N GLY A 118 -8.69 -2.62 14.59
CA GLY A 118 -7.37 -2.87 15.17
C GLY A 118 -6.84 -4.30 14.96
N MET A 119 -7.54 -5.13 14.17
CA MET A 119 -7.05 -6.48 13.88
C MET A 119 -5.74 -6.43 13.08
N PRO A 120 -4.72 -7.26 13.42
CA PRO A 120 -3.49 -7.35 12.65
C PRO A 120 -3.74 -7.66 11.17
N TYR A 121 -2.97 -7.05 10.27
CA TYR A 121 -3.16 -7.08 8.82
C TYR A 121 -3.32 -8.51 8.26
N GLU A 122 -2.39 -9.42 8.59
CA GLU A 122 -2.43 -10.79 8.11
C GLU A 122 -3.64 -11.58 8.61
N LYS A 123 -4.01 -11.37 9.88
CA LYS A 123 -5.20 -11.99 10.48
C LYS A 123 -6.47 -11.49 9.80
N ALA A 124 -6.58 -10.19 9.57
CA ALA A 124 -7.70 -9.57 8.86
C ALA A 124 -7.81 -10.10 7.43
N LEU A 125 -6.68 -10.16 6.69
CA LEU A 125 -6.63 -10.67 5.32
C LEU A 125 -7.06 -12.14 5.25
N LYS A 126 -6.53 -12.99 6.10
CA LYS A 126 -6.87 -14.42 6.17
C LYS A 126 -8.35 -14.63 6.47
N ASN A 127 -8.91 -13.88 7.42
CA ASN A 127 -10.32 -13.96 7.74
C ASN A 127 -11.20 -13.49 6.58
N ALA A 128 -10.86 -12.36 5.95
CA ALA A 128 -11.62 -11.82 4.82
C ALA A 128 -11.66 -12.81 3.65
N ILE A 129 -10.51 -13.38 3.27
CA ILE A 129 -10.42 -14.38 2.17
C ILE A 129 -11.23 -15.63 2.51
N SER A 130 -11.24 -16.06 3.76
CA SER A 130 -12.06 -17.21 4.20
C SER A 130 -13.55 -16.87 4.39
N GLY A 131 -13.98 -15.66 4.04
CA GLY A 131 -15.36 -15.20 4.14
C GLY A 131 -15.83 -14.87 5.55
N LYS A 132 -14.91 -14.77 6.51
CA LYS A 132 -15.22 -14.42 7.90
C LYS A 132 -15.13 -12.92 8.12
N LEU A 133 -16.07 -12.37 8.85
CA LEU A 133 -16.02 -11.01 9.39
C LEU A 133 -15.98 -11.13 10.92
N LEU A 134 -14.83 -10.82 11.51
CA LEU A 134 -14.62 -10.85 12.96
C LEU A 134 -14.23 -9.45 13.42
N ILE A 135 -14.86 -8.97 14.46
CA ILE A 135 -14.50 -7.70 15.11
C ILE A 135 -14.06 -8.06 16.51
N GLU A 136 -12.77 -8.02 16.76
CA GLU A 136 -12.18 -8.26 18.07
C GLU A 136 -11.78 -6.90 18.65
N LYS A 137 -12.16 -6.63 19.88
CA LYS A 137 -11.63 -5.48 20.60
C LYS A 137 -10.28 -5.88 21.17
N ASP A 138 -9.26 -5.10 20.86
CA ASP A 138 -7.98 -5.20 21.55
C ASP A 138 -8.12 -4.51 22.91
N GLU A 139 -8.27 -5.32 23.96
CA GLU A 139 -8.38 -4.84 25.34
C GLU A 139 -7.01 -4.70 26.02
N THR A 140 -5.93 -4.91 25.28
CA THR A 140 -4.56 -4.77 25.79
C THR A 140 -4.27 -3.30 26.09
N GLU A 141 -3.85 -3.01 27.32
CA GLU A 141 -3.32 -1.70 27.66
C GLU A 141 -1.88 -1.58 27.17
N TYR A 142 -1.63 -0.55 26.40
CA TYR A 142 -0.31 -0.23 25.87
C TYR A 142 0.21 1.06 26.50
N PRO A 143 1.39 1.05 27.11
CA PRO A 143 1.97 2.25 27.74
C PRO A 143 2.38 3.32 26.71
N VAL A 144 2.59 2.93 25.45
CA VAL A 144 3.02 3.82 24.36
C VAL A 144 2.24 3.51 23.09
N SER A 145 1.84 4.56 22.39
CA SER A 145 1.14 4.49 21.11
C SER A 145 1.92 5.22 20.02
N ILE A 146 2.24 4.54 18.93
CA ILE A 146 3.05 5.08 17.82
C ILE A 146 2.25 5.03 16.52
N ALA A 147 2.28 6.13 15.77
CA ALA A 147 1.84 6.11 14.37
C ALA A 147 3.01 5.67 13.47
N LEU A 148 2.81 4.56 12.75
CA LEU A 148 3.74 4.05 11.76
C LEU A 148 3.27 4.50 10.37
N VAL A 149 3.94 5.50 9.82
CA VAL A 149 3.63 6.12 8.53
C VAL A 149 4.50 5.51 7.45
N SER A 150 3.91 4.68 6.64
CA SER A 150 4.58 4.02 5.52
C SER A 150 3.58 3.41 4.55
N HIS A 151 4.04 3.07 3.36
CA HIS A 151 3.24 2.29 2.42
C HIS A 151 3.05 0.85 2.89
N ALA A 152 1.89 0.26 2.57
CA ALA A 152 1.55 -1.13 2.90
C ALA A 152 2.65 -2.12 2.54
N TYR A 153 3.22 -1.99 1.35
CA TYR A 153 4.26 -2.89 0.86
C TYR A 153 5.58 -2.80 1.61
N ASN A 154 5.83 -1.70 2.33
CA ASN A 154 7.01 -1.54 3.17
C ASN A 154 6.82 -2.14 4.58
N ILE A 155 5.60 -2.11 5.13
CA ILE A 155 5.36 -2.47 6.55
C ILE A 155 4.68 -3.81 6.75
N TYR A 156 3.96 -4.32 5.75
CA TYR A 156 3.28 -5.62 5.83
C TYR A 156 3.99 -6.75 5.07
N ASP A 157 5.00 -6.46 4.27
CA ASP A 157 5.94 -7.48 3.82
C ASP A 157 6.95 -7.76 4.95
N GLU A 158 6.99 -8.99 5.45
CA GLU A 158 7.80 -9.36 6.61
C GLU A 158 9.30 -9.14 6.39
N ARG A 159 9.78 -9.29 5.16
CA ARG A 159 11.20 -9.11 4.83
C ARG A 159 11.53 -7.63 4.70
N ALA A 160 10.76 -6.88 3.89
CA ALA A 160 10.98 -5.45 3.71
C ALA A 160 10.88 -4.68 5.02
N SER A 161 9.91 -5.03 5.87
CA SER A 161 9.68 -4.37 7.16
C SER A 161 10.56 -4.89 8.29
N MET A 162 11.29 -5.99 8.10
CA MET A 162 11.99 -6.69 9.19
C MET A 162 11.08 -6.96 10.40
N LYS A 163 9.79 -7.19 10.14
CA LYS A 163 8.75 -7.41 11.15
C LYS A 163 8.63 -6.26 12.17
N VAL A 164 8.75 -5.02 11.71
CA VAL A 164 8.76 -3.83 12.58
C VAL A 164 7.53 -3.75 13.48
N ILE A 165 6.32 -4.04 12.96
CA ILE A 165 5.08 -4.02 13.74
C ILE A 165 5.14 -5.04 14.88
N ASP A 166 5.55 -6.27 14.61
CA ASP A 166 5.69 -7.32 15.62
C ASP A 166 6.73 -6.96 16.69
N LYS A 167 7.85 -6.35 16.28
CA LYS A 167 8.89 -5.88 17.21
C LYS A 167 8.35 -4.79 18.13
N LEU A 168 7.65 -3.80 17.60
CA LEU A 168 7.04 -2.72 18.39
C LEU A 168 5.97 -3.29 19.35
N ASN A 169 5.11 -4.17 18.88
CA ASN A 169 4.09 -4.81 19.73
C ASN A 169 4.72 -5.61 20.88
N LYS A 170 5.81 -6.36 20.62
CA LYS A 170 6.56 -7.07 21.67
C LYS A 170 7.23 -6.15 22.70
N MET A 171 7.49 -4.91 22.34
CA MET A 171 8.00 -3.88 23.25
C MET A 171 6.87 -3.17 24.03
N GLY A 172 5.62 -3.61 23.89
CA GLY A 172 4.47 -2.99 24.55
C GLY A 172 4.00 -1.71 23.85
N VAL A 173 4.30 -1.53 22.57
CA VAL A 173 3.90 -0.36 21.80
C VAL A 173 2.68 -0.69 20.95
N LYS A 174 1.62 0.11 21.05
CA LYS A 174 0.48 0.06 20.13
C LYS A 174 0.82 0.77 18.83
N VAL A 175 0.68 0.06 17.71
CA VAL A 175 1.00 0.61 16.39
C VAL A 175 -0.27 0.98 15.66
N TYR A 176 -0.34 2.23 15.22
CA TYR A 176 -1.38 2.77 14.35
C TYR A 176 -0.81 3.01 12.95
N THR A 177 -1.59 2.70 11.91
CA THR A 177 -1.20 2.90 10.51
C THR A 177 -2.32 3.63 9.76
N ALA A 178 -2.14 3.95 8.50
CA ALA A 178 -3.17 4.54 7.65
C ALA A 178 -4.45 3.68 7.57
N TYR A 179 -4.34 2.38 7.77
CA TYR A 179 -5.45 1.43 7.62
C TYR A 179 -6.48 1.45 8.75
N GLN A 180 -6.19 2.08 9.88
CA GLN A 180 -7.17 2.34 10.93
C GLN A 180 -7.97 3.63 10.69
N LEU A 181 -7.56 4.45 9.73
CA LEU A 181 -8.22 5.72 9.43
C LEU A 181 -9.34 5.56 8.39
N THR A 182 -10.34 6.44 8.47
CA THR A 182 -11.33 6.60 7.41
C THR A 182 -10.81 7.49 6.28
N GLU A 183 -11.51 7.50 5.13
CA GLU A 183 -11.16 8.40 4.03
C GLU A 183 -11.22 9.86 4.48
N GLU A 184 -12.26 10.24 5.25
CA GLU A 184 -12.43 11.59 5.78
C GLU A 184 -11.27 12.00 6.72
N GLN A 185 -10.79 11.07 7.56
CA GLN A 185 -9.65 11.31 8.45
C GLN A 185 -8.34 11.49 7.66
N LEU A 186 -8.17 10.73 6.58
CA LEU A 186 -7.02 10.91 5.69
C LEU A 186 -7.08 12.25 4.96
N GLU A 187 -8.24 12.66 4.47
CA GLU A 187 -8.44 13.98 3.84
C GLU A 187 -8.20 15.13 4.83
N GLU A 188 -8.70 15.01 6.07
CA GLU A 188 -8.39 15.96 7.14
C GLU A 188 -6.88 16.05 7.38
N GLY A 189 -6.20 14.90 7.43
CA GLY A 189 -4.76 14.84 7.61
C GLY A 189 -3.99 15.55 6.49
N VAL A 190 -4.35 15.31 5.22
CA VAL A 190 -3.77 16.01 4.05
C VAL A 190 -3.95 17.51 4.18
N THR A 191 -5.18 17.96 4.47
CA THR A 191 -5.51 19.38 4.64
C THR A 191 -4.68 20.02 5.76
N SER A 192 -4.45 19.28 6.85
CA SER A 192 -3.70 19.79 8.01
C SER A 192 -2.24 20.08 7.71
N LEU A 193 -1.67 19.38 6.73
CA LEU A 193 -0.30 19.61 6.29
C LEU A 193 -0.20 20.71 5.22
N GLY A 194 -1.36 21.26 4.78
CA GLY A 194 -1.44 22.45 3.93
C GLY A 194 -0.98 22.21 2.50
N GLN A 195 -1.40 21.08 1.87
CA GLN A 195 -0.85 20.72 0.60
C GLN A 195 -1.86 20.10 -0.38
N GLU A 196 -1.62 20.39 -1.67
CA GLU A 196 -2.12 19.57 -2.77
C GLU A 196 -1.23 18.34 -2.96
N VAL A 197 -1.85 17.18 -3.07
CA VAL A 197 -1.19 15.88 -3.26
C VAL A 197 -1.65 15.32 -4.60
N TYR A 198 -0.70 14.87 -5.43
CA TYR A 198 -0.96 14.38 -6.76
C TYR A 198 -0.76 12.88 -6.91
N TRP A 199 -0.06 12.26 -5.97
CA TRP A 199 0.18 10.82 -5.97
C TRP A 199 -0.65 10.11 -4.92
N ALA A 200 -1.32 9.03 -5.34
CA ALA A 200 -2.25 8.27 -4.50
C ALA A 200 -1.61 7.79 -3.19
N ASN A 201 -0.45 7.17 -3.28
CA ASN A 201 0.23 6.63 -2.11
C ASN A 201 0.79 7.74 -1.20
N GLU A 202 1.24 8.86 -1.78
CA GLU A 202 1.65 10.04 -1.01
C GLU A 202 0.46 10.65 -0.26
N ALA A 203 -0.73 10.69 -0.88
CA ALA A 203 -1.94 11.18 -0.23
C ALA A 203 -2.29 10.37 1.02
N GLU A 204 -2.22 9.05 0.93
CA GLU A 204 -2.46 8.15 2.07
C GLU A 204 -1.45 8.40 3.20
N MET A 205 -0.15 8.46 2.89
CA MET A 205 0.89 8.69 3.90
C MET A 205 0.81 10.09 4.50
N THR A 206 0.59 11.10 3.67
CA THR A 206 0.43 12.50 4.11
C THR A 206 -0.79 12.63 5.02
N GLY A 207 -1.90 12.02 4.64
CA GLY A 207 -3.13 11.98 5.42
C GLY A 207 -2.93 11.29 6.78
N CYS A 208 -2.30 10.12 6.76
CA CYS A 208 -1.95 9.38 7.97
C CYS A 208 -1.09 10.22 8.92
N ALA A 209 0.00 10.79 8.41
CA ALA A 209 0.90 11.62 9.20
C ALA A 209 0.19 12.85 9.75
N GLY A 210 -0.54 13.59 8.91
CA GLY A 210 -1.20 14.82 9.30
C GLY A 210 -2.32 14.61 10.32
N TYR A 211 -3.04 13.50 10.24
CA TYR A 211 -4.06 13.15 11.22
C TYR A 211 -3.43 12.81 12.58
N TYR A 212 -2.47 11.87 12.61
CA TYR A 212 -1.85 11.43 13.86
C TYR A 212 -0.92 12.46 14.51
N LEU A 213 -0.41 13.44 13.78
CA LEU A 213 0.30 14.58 14.38
C LEU A 213 -0.57 15.36 15.36
N LYS A 214 -1.88 15.44 15.10
CA LYS A 214 -2.82 16.16 15.96
C LYS A 214 -3.46 15.27 17.05
N ASP A 215 -3.40 13.96 16.88
CA ASP A 215 -4.04 13.04 17.83
C ASP A 215 -3.20 12.91 19.10
N ASN A 216 -3.75 13.39 20.23
CA ASN A 216 -3.10 13.33 21.54
C ASN A 216 -2.95 11.91 22.09
N LYS A 217 -3.60 10.90 21.48
CA LYS A 217 -3.42 9.49 21.84
C LYS A 217 -2.14 8.89 21.28
N ILE A 218 -1.48 9.59 20.37
CA ILE A 218 -0.25 9.15 19.72
C ILE A 218 0.93 9.85 20.39
N ASP A 219 1.82 9.07 20.99
CA ASP A 219 2.99 9.57 21.71
C ASP A 219 4.13 9.96 20.76
N GLY A 220 4.24 9.31 19.62
CA GLY A 220 5.27 9.59 18.64
C GLY A 220 4.97 8.97 17.28
N MET A 221 5.84 9.23 16.33
CA MET A 221 5.69 8.72 14.95
C MET A 221 6.99 8.08 14.47
N ILE A 222 6.83 7.05 13.67
CA ILE A 222 7.91 6.44 12.88
C ILE A 222 7.50 6.50 11.41
N THR A 223 8.35 7.07 10.57
CA THR A 223 8.19 6.96 9.12
C THR A 223 9.14 5.90 8.58
N ILE A 224 8.67 5.08 7.64
CA ILE A 224 9.51 4.15 6.90
C ILE A 224 9.34 4.43 5.41
N THR A 225 10.40 4.84 4.76
CA THR A 225 10.43 5.17 3.34
C THR A 225 11.44 4.29 2.61
N ALA A 226 11.15 3.95 1.36
CA ALA A 226 12.11 3.23 0.53
C ALA A 226 13.13 4.20 -0.06
N PHE A 227 14.41 3.84 -0.01
CA PHE A 227 15.45 4.62 -0.69
C PHE A 227 15.11 4.83 -2.18
N GLY A 228 15.31 6.03 -2.68
CA GLY A 228 14.99 6.40 -4.06
C GLY A 228 13.50 6.63 -4.34
N CYS A 229 12.63 6.73 -3.32
CA CYS A 229 11.24 7.14 -3.48
C CYS A 229 11.12 8.67 -3.48
N GLY A 230 10.84 9.26 -4.65
CA GLY A 230 10.69 10.71 -4.80
C GLY A 230 9.49 11.30 -4.04
N PRO A 231 8.27 10.77 -4.22
CA PRO A 231 7.10 11.24 -3.47
C PRO A 231 7.29 11.21 -1.95
N ASP A 232 7.86 10.11 -1.41
CA ASP A 232 8.10 9.97 0.02
C ASP A 232 9.07 11.01 0.56
N SER A 233 10.09 11.38 -0.23
CA SER A 233 11.07 12.39 0.18
C SER A 233 10.42 13.76 0.39
N LEU A 234 9.46 14.13 -0.45
CA LEU A 234 8.71 15.39 -0.30
C LEU A 234 7.78 15.36 0.92
N MET A 235 7.06 14.25 1.09
CA MET A 235 6.19 14.04 2.25
C MET A 235 7.00 14.09 3.55
N LEU A 236 8.13 13.39 3.60
CA LEU A 236 8.97 13.26 4.79
C LEU A 236 9.48 14.63 5.30
N GLU A 237 9.91 15.50 4.40
CA GLU A 237 10.35 16.86 4.77
C GLU A 237 9.24 17.65 5.47
N ARG A 238 8.00 17.53 4.98
CA ARG A 238 6.84 18.24 5.57
C ARG A 238 6.44 17.67 6.90
N VAL A 239 6.36 16.35 6.99
CA VAL A 239 6.06 15.66 8.26
C VAL A 239 7.10 16.04 9.31
N THR A 240 8.39 16.09 8.93
CA THR A 240 9.48 16.48 9.82
C THR A 240 9.35 17.93 10.34
N ARG A 241 8.97 18.87 9.48
CA ARG A 241 8.70 20.24 9.93
C ARG A 241 7.49 20.33 10.86
N LYS A 242 6.42 19.64 10.50
CA LYS A 242 5.17 19.67 11.26
C LYS A 242 5.32 18.95 12.60
N SER A 243 6.05 17.84 12.67
CA SER A 243 6.29 17.15 13.95
C SER A 243 6.92 18.06 14.99
N LYS A 244 7.88 18.92 14.57
CA LYS A 244 8.47 19.95 15.45
C LYS A 244 7.44 20.98 15.91
N GLN A 245 6.53 21.43 15.03
CA GLN A 245 5.48 22.38 15.38
C GLN A 245 4.48 21.82 16.39
N PHE A 246 4.16 20.52 16.27
CA PHE A 246 3.27 19.81 17.18
C PHE A 246 4.00 19.22 18.40
N ASN A 247 5.32 19.43 18.53
CA ASN A 247 6.15 18.84 19.56
C ASN A 247 5.97 17.30 19.66
N LYS A 248 5.80 16.62 18.52
CA LYS A 248 5.60 15.18 18.43
C LYS A 248 6.92 14.51 18.05
N PRO A 249 7.46 13.60 18.87
CA PRO A 249 8.66 12.83 18.52
C PRO A 249 8.51 12.12 17.17
N LEU A 250 9.52 12.20 16.31
CA LEU A 250 9.54 11.57 14.98
C LEU A 250 10.88 10.87 14.75
N LEU A 251 10.80 9.60 14.36
CA LEU A 251 11.92 8.81 13.88
C LEU A 251 11.72 8.52 12.38
N ASN A 252 12.67 8.93 11.55
CA ASN A 252 12.68 8.65 10.13
C ASN A 252 13.61 7.47 9.83
N LEU A 253 13.09 6.43 9.19
CA LEU A 253 13.83 5.27 8.74
C LEU A 253 13.76 5.16 7.22
N THR A 254 14.88 4.85 6.60
CA THR A 254 14.97 4.56 5.16
C THR A 254 15.39 3.12 4.98
N ILE A 255 14.68 2.38 4.14
CA ILE A 255 14.97 0.98 3.84
C ILE A 255 15.44 0.82 2.38
N ASP A 256 16.35 -0.08 2.18
CA ASP A 256 16.86 -0.52 0.89
C ASP A 256 17.13 -2.05 0.91
N GLU A 257 17.74 -2.57 -0.12
CA GLU A 257 18.09 -4.00 -0.23
C GLU A 257 19.16 -4.47 0.77
N HIS A 258 19.89 -3.57 1.41
CA HIS A 258 20.94 -3.86 2.40
C HIS A 258 20.42 -3.71 3.84
N THR A 259 19.21 -3.21 4.02
CA THR A 259 18.64 -3.02 5.35
C THR A 259 18.38 -4.36 6.02
N GLY A 260 19.01 -4.59 7.17
CA GLY A 260 18.86 -5.82 7.97
C GLY A 260 19.97 -6.85 7.78
N GLU A 261 21.03 -6.52 7.05
CA GLU A 261 22.30 -7.29 7.05
C GLU A 261 23.11 -7.11 8.32
#